data_ecac22aad5d2434f7007912a2786abd1
#
_entry.id   ecac22aad5d2434f7007912a2786abd1
#
_cell.length_a   1.000
_cell.length_b   1.000
_cell.length_c   1.000
_cell.angle_alpha   90.00
_cell.angle_beta   90.00
_cell.angle_gamma   90.00
#
_symmetry.space_group_name_H-M   'P 1'
#
loop_
_entity.id
_entity.type
_entity.pdbx_description
1 polymer ?
#
loop_
_entity_poly.entity_id
_entity_poly.type
_entity_poly.pdbx_seq_one_letter_code
_entity_poly.pdbx_strand_id
1 'polypeptide(L)'
;NIKTSYDGAREAVSYRVLYGTKRAINIAELAPKEQETTLQPEDTRMHDLFKAIHLGLKEEIEKVVVNEIEKLHSNAQTVSQYNLAIMEMVGAFYRFCANNFLDFNDYLHGIQNPYETIPQMDESTLTAWMQGVSVELGEQLKNARNSTSRRLVTDAQNLVRERYMEPDLSLDTICSVLGVSNSY
;
A
#
# COMPACT_ATOMS: atom_id res chain seq x y z
N ASN A 1 -28.14 -19.15 28.91
CA ASN A 1 -28.51 -19.90 27.70
C ASN A 1 -27.27 -20.28 26.93
N ILE A 2 -27.11 -21.56 26.56
CA ILE A 2 -25.88 -22.06 25.84
C ILE A 2 -25.61 -21.27 24.56
N LYS A 3 -26.67 -20.92 23.83
CA LYS A 3 -26.53 -20.09 22.60
C LYS A 3 -25.91 -18.72 22.90
N THR A 4 -26.40 -18.03 23.92
CA THR A 4 -25.87 -16.70 24.31
C THR A 4 -24.41 -16.78 24.76
N SER A 5 -24.04 -17.87 25.46
CA SER A 5 -22.64 -18.10 25.87
C SER A 5 -21.76 -18.43 24.69
N TYR A 6 -22.24 -19.18 23.71
CA TYR A 6 -21.52 -19.48 22.46
C TYR A 6 -21.31 -18.24 21.59
N ASP A 7 -22.37 -17.44 21.39
CA ASP A 7 -22.35 -16.21 20.64
C ASP A 7 -21.34 -15.22 21.28
N GLY A 8 -21.37 -15.08 22.60
CA GLY A 8 -20.43 -14.26 23.36
C GLY A 8 -18.96 -14.75 23.23
N ALA A 9 -18.75 -16.06 23.29
CA ALA A 9 -17.41 -16.62 23.10
C ALA A 9 -16.88 -16.38 21.67
N ARG A 10 -17.72 -16.52 20.66
CA ARG A 10 -17.39 -16.24 19.27
C ARG A 10 -17.06 -14.77 19.03
N GLU A 11 -17.83 -13.89 19.65
CA GLU A 11 -17.58 -12.45 19.62
C GLU A 11 -16.24 -12.12 20.30
N ALA A 12 -15.95 -12.68 21.50
CA ALA A 12 -14.66 -12.50 22.17
C ALA A 12 -13.47 -12.94 21.30
N VAL A 13 -13.60 -14.04 20.55
CA VAL A 13 -12.56 -14.52 19.65
C VAL A 13 -12.32 -13.53 18.50
N SER A 14 -13.34 -12.83 18.01
CA SER A 14 -13.18 -11.84 16.95
C SER A 14 -12.32 -10.63 17.38
N TYR A 15 -12.37 -10.29 18.68
CA TYR A 15 -11.55 -9.19 19.23
C TYR A 15 -10.03 -9.51 19.34
N ARG A 16 -9.62 -10.76 19.06
CA ARG A 16 -8.19 -11.13 19.05
C ARG A 16 -7.36 -10.30 18.06
N VAL A 17 -7.95 -9.83 16.97
CA VAL A 17 -7.27 -8.99 15.97
C VAL A 17 -6.88 -7.62 16.51
N LEU A 18 -7.61 -7.12 17.54
CA LEU A 18 -7.33 -5.84 18.20
C LEU A 18 -6.45 -5.98 19.43
N TYR A 19 -6.61 -7.08 20.20
CA TYR A 19 -5.99 -7.23 21.53
C TYR A 19 -4.92 -8.34 21.58
N GLY A 20 -4.68 -9.04 20.45
CA GLY A 20 -3.74 -10.15 20.37
C GLY A 20 -4.28 -11.47 20.92
N THR A 21 -3.52 -12.56 20.73
CA THR A 21 -3.96 -13.94 21.06
C THR A 21 -3.56 -14.42 22.46
N LYS A 22 -2.73 -13.67 23.19
CA LYS A 22 -2.20 -14.08 24.51
C LYS A 22 -2.97 -13.49 25.69
N ARG A 23 -4.15 -12.94 25.47
CA ARG A 23 -4.94 -12.25 26.49
C ARG A 23 -6.33 -12.85 26.61
N ALA A 24 -6.82 -13.04 27.86
CA ALA A 24 -8.24 -13.34 28.10
C ALA A 24 -9.06 -12.08 27.85
N ILE A 25 -10.07 -12.19 26.99
CA ILE A 25 -10.93 -11.07 26.59
C ILE A 25 -12.27 -11.23 27.27
N ASN A 26 -12.64 -10.27 28.12
CA ASN A 26 -13.95 -10.20 28.75
C ASN A 26 -14.84 -9.20 27.98
N ILE A 27 -15.84 -9.72 27.27
CA ILE A 27 -16.79 -8.90 26.47
C ILE A 27 -17.45 -7.80 27.28
N ALA A 28 -17.75 -8.04 28.57
CA ALA A 28 -18.39 -7.05 29.42
C ALA A 28 -17.52 -5.79 29.66
N GLU A 29 -16.21 -5.89 29.47
CA GLU A 29 -15.26 -4.79 29.61
C GLU A 29 -15.04 -4.03 28.29
N LEU A 30 -15.53 -4.60 27.17
CA LEU A 30 -15.38 -4.07 25.82
C LEU A 30 -16.57 -3.24 25.35
N ALA A 31 -17.46 -2.79 26.27
CA ALA A 31 -18.58 -1.92 25.92
C ALA A 31 -18.06 -0.70 25.14
N PRO A 32 -18.57 -0.44 23.93
CA PRO A 32 -18.11 0.67 23.12
C PRO A 32 -18.33 1.98 23.87
N LYS A 33 -17.27 2.72 24.11
CA LYS A 33 -17.40 4.14 24.45
C LYS A 33 -17.87 4.83 23.18
N GLU A 34 -19.11 5.34 23.20
CA GLU A 34 -19.61 6.22 22.13
C GLU A 34 -18.69 7.43 22.02
N GLN A 35 -17.73 7.35 21.11
CA GLN A 35 -16.98 8.52 20.64
C GLN A 35 -17.28 8.66 19.15
N GLU A 36 -17.68 9.86 18.78
CA GLU A 36 -17.91 10.23 17.38
C GLU A 36 -16.67 9.86 16.55
N THR A 37 -16.87 8.93 15.64
CA THR A 37 -15.84 8.54 14.69
C THR A 37 -15.65 9.71 13.73
N THR A 38 -14.67 10.55 13.98
CA THR A 38 -14.18 11.50 12.98
C THR A 38 -13.51 10.69 11.88
N LEU A 39 -14.27 10.34 10.84
CA LEU A 39 -13.73 9.82 9.60
C LEU A 39 -12.80 10.88 9.02
N GLN A 40 -11.51 10.64 9.07
CA GLN A 40 -10.56 11.48 8.34
C GLN A 40 -10.82 11.32 6.84
N PRO A 41 -10.67 12.37 6.01
CA PRO A 41 -10.88 12.28 4.58
C PRO A 41 -10.06 11.13 3.98
N GLU A 42 -10.69 10.32 3.13
CA GLU A 42 -10.12 9.13 2.50
C GLU A 42 -8.77 9.37 1.80
N ASP A 43 -8.55 10.58 1.30
CA ASP A 43 -7.36 10.98 0.54
C ASP A 43 -6.07 11.07 1.37
N THR A 44 -6.15 11.10 2.71
CA THR A 44 -4.97 11.29 3.57
C THR A 44 -4.44 9.96 4.12
N ARG A 45 -5.25 8.89 4.07
CA ARG A 45 -4.84 7.58 4.55
C ARG A 45 -3.87 6.96 3.55
N MET A 46 -2.82 6.35 4.05
CA MET A 46 -1.79 5.66 3.24
C MET A 46 -0.94 6.57 2.34
N HIS A 47 -1.14 7.90 2.38
CA HIS A 47 -0.38 8.84 1.55
C HIS A 47 1.14 8.70 1.76
N ASP A 48 1.56 8.65 3.00
CA ASP A 48 2.98 8.54 3.35
C ASP A 48 3.57 7.20 2.88
N LEU A 49 2.78 6.11 2.97
CA LEU A 49 3.19 4.82 2.47
C LEU A 49 3.37 4.81 0.95
N PHE A 50 2.38 5.31 0.21
CA PHE A 50 2.47 5.36 -1.25
C PHE A 50 3.59 6.28 -1.74
N LYS A 51 3.86 7.36 -1.01
CA LYS A 51 5.03 8.21 -1.26
C LYS A 51 6.34 7.44 -1.04
N ALA A 52 6.46 6.69 0.07
CA ALA A 52 7.63 5.86 0.33
C ALA A 52 7.82 4.77 -0.72
N ILE A 53 6.73 4.12 -1.17
CA ILE A 53 6.74 3.14 -2.28
C ILE A 53 7.26 3.79 -3.57
N HIS A 54 6.80 5.00 -3.91
CA HIS A 54 7.29 5.72 -5.08
C HIS A 54 8.78 6.06 -4.98
N LEU A 55 9.32 6.35 -3.79
CA LEU A 55 10.76 6.58 -3.59
C LEU A 55 11.56 5.28 -3.72
N GLY A 56 10.96 4.13 -3.42
CA GLY A 56 11.57 2.81 -3.53
C GLY A 56 12.71 2.58 -2.52
N LEU A 57 12.63 3.22 -1.35
CA LEU A 57 13.59 3.06 -0.25
C LEU A 57 13.04 2.05 0.76
N LYS A 58 13.55 0.83 0.73
CA LYS A 58 13.07 -0.30 1.54
C LYS A 58 12.95 0.04 3.02
N GLU A 59 13.99 0.59 3.62
CA GLU A 59 14.01 0.92 5.06
C GLU A 59 12.93 1.95 5.44
N GLU A 60 12.63 2.90 4.54
CA GLU A 60 11.61 3.91 4.77
C GLU A 60 10.20 3.30 4.62
N ILE A 61 10.00 2.44 3.63
CA ILE A 61 8.75 1.69 3.44
C ILE A 61 8.45 0.86 4.70
N GLU A 62 9.43 0.10 5.21
CA GLU A 62 9.27 -0.75 6.40
C GLU A 62 8.88 0.07 7.63
N LYS A 63 9.48 1.25 7.84
CA LYS A 63 9.13 2.15 8.96
C LYS A 63 7.73 2.72 8.83
N VAL A 64 7.38 3.16 7.63
CA VAL A 64 6.05 3.75 7.39
C VAL A 64 4.97 2.69 7.56
N VAL A 65 5.19 1.46 7.10
CA VAL A 65 4.25 0.34 7.31
C VAL A 65 3.98 0.12 8.79
N VAL A 66 5.02 0.04 9.62
CA VAL A 66 4.85 -0.14 11.09
C VAL A 66 3.98 0.99 11.66
N ASN A 67 4.28 2.24 11.31
CA ASN A 67 3.51 3.38 11.77
C ASN A 67 2.03 3.34 11.31
N GLU A 68 1.75 2.92 10.07
CA GLU A 68 0.38 2.79 9.57
C GLU A 68 -0.39 1.67 10.29
N ILE A 69 0.26 0.54 10.60
CA ILE A 69 -0.34 -0.54 11.38
C ILE A 69 -0.61 -0.08 12.82
N GLU A 70 0.31 0.62 13.47
CA GLU A 70 0.11 1.19 14.80
C GLU A 70 -1.07 2.17 14.84
N LYS A 71 -1.18 3.05 13.83
CA LYS A 71 -2.33 3.97 13.70
C LYS A 71 -3.63 3.21 13.52
N LEU A 72 -3.63 2.16 12.71
CA LEU A 72 -4.80 1.33 12.45
C LEU A 72 -5.30 0.69 13.76
N HIS A 73 -4.43 0.11 14.55
CA HIS A 73 -4.76 -0.48 15.84
C HIS A 73 -5.20 0.57 16.88
N SER A 74 -4.55 1.72 16.92
CA SER A 74 -4.87 2.79 17.87
C SER A 74 -6.22 3.46 17.60
N ASN A 75 -6.63 3.53 16.34
CA ASN A 75 -7.86 4.21 15.93
C ASN A 75 -9.08 3.28 15.93
N ALA A 76 -8.89 1.97 15.84
CA ALA A 76 -9.98 1.01 15.81
C ALA A 76 -10.41 0.64 17.24
N GLN A 77 -11.62 1.05 17.63
CA GLN A 77 -12.20 0.71 18.94
C GLN A 77 -13.04 -0.56 18.90
N THR A 78 -13.51 -0.94 17.72
CA THR A 78 -14.34 -2.12 17.49
C THR A 78 -13.78 -2.95 16.34
N VAL A 79 -14.11 -4.25 16.33
CA VAL A 79 -13.74 -5.16 15.23
C VAL A 79 -14.34 -4.69 13.90
N SER A 80 -15.54 -4.11 13.92
CA SER A 80 -16.17 -3.58 12.70
C SER A 80 -15.40 -2.39 12.14
N GLN A 81 -14.94 -1.46 13.00
CA GLN A 81 -14.09 -0.34 12.58
C GLN A 81 -12.74 -0.81 12.04
N TYR A 82 -12.14 -1.81 12.71
CA TYR A 82 -10.90 -2.43 12.23
C TYR A 82 -11.07 -3.06 10.85
N ASN A 83 -12.12 -3.89 10.67
CA ASN A 83 -12.38 -4.53 9.38
C ASN A 83 -12.63 -3.50 8.27
N LEU A 84 -13.38 -2.43 8.57
CA LEU A 84 -13.60 -1.34 7.62
C LEU A 84 -12.28 -0.68 7.22
N ALA A 85 -11.42 -0.35 8.18
CA ALA A 85 -10.13 0.26 7.92
C ALA A 85 -9.21 -0.65 7.07
N ILE A 86 -9.23 -1.96 7.30
CA ILE A 86 -8.52 -2.94 6.46
C ILE A 86 -9.09 -2.97 5.03
N MET A 87 -10.42 -2.96 4.88
CA MET A 87 -11.06 -2.92 3.55
C MET A 87 -10.68 -1.66 2.77
N GLU A 88 -10.66 -0.51 3.44
CA GLU A 88 -10.22 0.77 2.87
C GLU A 88 -8.75 0.71 2.44
N MET A 89 -7.89 0.13 3.30
CA MET A 89 -6.46 -0.08 3.01
C MET A 89 -6.26 -0.96 1.77
N VAL A 90 -6.94 -2.11 1.68
CA VAL A 90 -6.87 -2.99 0.51
C VAL A 90 -7.36 -2.27 -0.74
N GLY A 91 -8.48 -1.54 -0.64
CA GLY A 91 -9.00 -0.71 -1.73
C GLY A 91 -8.01 0.39 -2.17
N ALA A 92 -7.26 0.97 -1.23
CA ALA A 92 -6.23 1.95 -1.54
C ALA A 92 -5.05 1.33 -2.33
N PHE A 93 -4.63 0.11 -2.01
CA PHE A 93 -3.63 -0.61 -2.80
C PHE A 93 -4.12 -0.91 -4.22
N TYR A 94 -5.38 -1.35 -4.39
CA TYR A 94 -5.95 -1.54 -5.73
C TYR A 94 -5.94 -0.24 -6.54
N ARG A 95 -6.36 0.88 -5.95
CA ARG A 95 -6.32 2.20 -6.61
C ARG A 95 -4.89 2.62 -6.94
N PHE A 96 -3.96 2.44 -6.00
CA PHE A 96 -2.55 2.77 -6.21
C PHE A 96 -1.95 1.97 -7.38
N CYS A 97 -2.17 0.67 -7.43
CA CYS A 97 -1.70 -0.18 -8.51
C CYS A 97 -2.32 0.22 -9.86
N ALA A 98 -3.65 0.42 -9.91
CA ALA A 98 -4.33 0.85 -11.12
C ALA A 98 -3.79 2.19 -11.67
N ASN A 99 -3.52 3.17 -10.79
CA ASN A 99 -2.94 4.46 -11.17
C ASN A 99 -1.50 4.36 -11.69
N ASN A 100 -0.80 3.27 -11.37
CA ASN A 100 0.56 2.99 -11.83
C ASN A 100 0.63 1.90 -12.91
N PHE A 101 -0.52 1.55 -13.53
CA PHE A 101 -0.62 0.50 -14.56
C PHE A 101 -0.15 -0.88 -14.11
N LEU A 102 -0.36 -1.20 -12.82
CA LEU A 102 -0.06 -2.49 -12.20
C LEU A 102 -1.37 -3.21 -11.83
N ASP A 103 -1.36 -4.54 -11.81
CA ASP A 103 -2.45 -5.33 -11.24
C ASP A 103 -2.09 -5.74 -9.80
N PHE A 104 -2.87 -5.30 -8.83
CA PHE A 104 -2.65 -5.64 -7.42
C PHE A 104 -2.74 -7.16 -7.15
N ASN A 105 -3.50 -7.90 -7.96
CA ASN A 105 -3.63 -9.34 -7.80
C ASN A 105 -2.29 -10.07 -7.95
N ASP A 106 -1.35 -9.56 -8.73
CA ASP A 106 -0.01 -10.12 -8.91
C ASP A 106 0.81 -10.11 -7.60
N TYR A 107 0.45 -9.22 -6.65
CA TYR A 107 1.14 -9.02 -5.38
C TYR A 107 0.45 -9.69 -4.18
N LEU A 108 -0.67 -10.36 -4.39
CA LEU A 108 -1.42 -11.01 -3.30
C LEU A 108 -0.83 -12.35 -2.86
N HIS A 109 0.12 -12.93 -3.62
CA HIS A 109 0.87 -14.15 -3.27
C HIS A 109 -0.02 -15.32 -2.80
N GLY A 110 -1.09 -15.59 -3.55
CA GLY A 110 -2.00 -16.70 -3.28
C GLY A 110 -3.18 -16.37 -2.36
N ILE A 111 -3.33 -15.14 -1.92
CA ILE A 111 -4.53 -14.67 -1.23
C ILE A 111 -5.64 -14.52 -2.28
N GLN A 112 -6.58 -15.47 -2.31
CA GLN A 112 -7.68 -15.45 -3.29
C GLN A 112 -8.74 -14.39 -2.98
N ASN A 113 -9.03 -14.19 -1.69
CA ASN A 113 -10.02 -13.19 -1.24
C ASN A 113 -9.39 -12.26 -0.22
N PRO A 114 -8.77 -11.16 -0.66
CA PRO A 114 -8.05 -10.24 0.22
C PRO A 114 -8.96 -9.57 1.25
N TYR A 115 -10.21 -9.28 0.90
CA TYR A 115 -11.18 -8.65 1.80
C TYR A 115 -11.67 -9.56 2.94
N GLU A 116 -11.52 -10.88 2.80
CA GLU A 116 -11.83 -11.85 3.86
C GLU A 116 -10.59 -12.29 4.63
N THR A 117 -9.48 -12.48 3.92
CA THR A 117 -8.26 -13.07 4.50
C THR A 117 -7.45 -12.06 5.30
N ILE A 118 -7.25 -10.86 4.75
CA ILE A 118 -6.38 -9.85 5.37
C ILE A 118 -6.93 -9.35 6.72
N PRO A 119 -8.25 -9.10 6.90
CA PRO A 119 -8.80 -8.71 8.21
C PRO A 119 -8.63 -9.74 9.32
N GLN A 120 -8.35 -11.00 8.97
CA GLN A 120 -8.17 -12.10 9.93
C GLN A 120 -6.70 -12.33 10.32
N MET A 121 -5.76 -11.63 9.69
CA MET A 121 -4.34 -11.70 10.03
C MET A 121 -4.10 -11.10 11.42
N ASP A 122 -3.21 -11.70 12.18
CA ASP A 122 -2.66 -11.06 13.36
C ASP A 122 -1.74 -9.89 12.96
N GLU A 123 -1.44 -9.01 13.92
CA GLU A 123 -0.65 -7.80 13.69
C GLU A 123 0.71 -8.10 13.03
N SER A 124 1.39 -9.15 13.47
CA SER A 124 2.71 -9.52 12.94
C SER A 124 2.64 -10.00 11.49
N THR A 125 1.63 -10.81 11.18
CA THR A 125 1.38 -11.33 9.83
C THR A 125 0.95 -10.21 8.89
N LEU A 126 0.06 -9.32 9.35
CA LEU A 126 -0.40 -8.16 8.58
C LEU A 126 0.76 -7.20 8.27
N THR A 127 1.61 -6.92 9.27
CA THR A 127 2.80 -6.07 9.10
C THR A 127 3.76 -6.67 8.08
N ALA A 128 4.09 -7.96 8.23
CA ALA A 128 5.00 -8.64 7.30
C ALA A 128 4.45 -8.70 5.87
N TRP A 129 3.15 -8.98 5.71
CA TRP A 129 2.49 -8.97 4.41
C TRP A 129 2.54 -7.58 3.77
N MET A 130 2.16 -6.55 4.51
CA MET A 130 2.12 -5.18 4.02
C MET A 130 3.51 -4.65 3.65
N GLN A 131 4.55 -4.99 4.45
CA GLN A 131 5.94 -4.68 4.13
C GLN A 131 6.39 -5.37 2.83
N GLY A 132 6.13 -6.67 2.71
CA GLY A 132 6.49 -7.45 1.51
C GLY A 132 5.89 -6.86 0.24
N VAL A 133 4.57 -6.66 0.23
CA VAL A 133 3.85 -6.07 -0.90
C VAL A 133 4.36 -4.67 -1.24
N SER A 134 4.55 -3.82 -0.22
CA SER A 134 4.98 -2.43 -0.43
C SER A 134 6.40 -2.33 -0.98
N VAL A 135 7.31 -3.18 -0.50
CA VAL A 135 8.70 -3.24 -1.01
C VAL A 135 8.70 -3.72 -2.46
N GLU A 136 7.96 -4.79 -2.77
CA GLU A 136 7.88 -5.34 -4.12
C GLU A 136 7.30 -4.32 -5.13
N LEU A 137 6.23 -3.61 -4.75
CA LEU A 137 5.68 -2.50 -5.55
C LEU A 137 6.72 -1.39 -5.77
N GLY A 138 7.47 -1.04 -4.74
CA GLY A 138 8.54 -0.03 -4.82
C GLY A 138 9.66 -0.44 -5.79
N GLU A 139 10.09 -1.69 -5.74
CA GLU A 139 11.08 -2.25 -6.66
C GLU A 139 10.58 -2.28 -8.10
N GLN A 140 9.33 -2.67 -8.32
CA GLN A 140 8.72 -2.70 -9.65
C GLN A 140 8.64 -1.30 -10.26
N LEU A 141 8.18 -0.30 -9.52
CA LEU A 141 8.12 1.09 -9.97
C LEU A 141 9.52 1.66 -10.26
N LYS A 142 10.50 1.34 -9.43
CA LYS A 142 11.90 1.75 -9.63
C LYS A 142 12.48 1.13 -10.92
N ASN A 143 12.22 -0.15 -11.15
CA ASN A 143 12.67 -0.86 -12.35
C ASN A 143 12.02 -0.29 -13.63
N ALA A 144 10.72 0.01 -13.60
CA ALA A 144 10.01 0.63 -14.70
C ALA A 144 10.60 2.01 -15.05
N ARG A 145 10.90 2.85 -14.05
CA ARG A 145 11.55 4.16 -14.26
C ARG A 145 12.94 4.01 -14.85
N ASN A 146 13.76 3.09 -14.31
CA ASN A 146 15.11 2.86 -14.79
C ASN A 146 15.13 2.34 -16.23
N SER A 147 14.18 1.48 -16.61
CA SER A 147 14.06 0.97 -17.97
C SER A 147 13.68 2.08 -18.96
N THR A 148 12.75 2.95 -18.58
CA THR A 148 12.35 4.11 -19.38
C THR A 148 13.51 5.08 -19.58
N SER A 149 14.23 5.43 -18.50
CA SER A 149 15.41 6.31 -18.58
C SER A 149 16.51 5.72 -19.46
N ARG A 150 16.81 4.42 -19.34
CA ARG A 150 17.81 3.76 -20.18
C ARG A 150 17.41 3.77 -21.66
N ARG A 151 16.13 3.54 -21.97
CA ARG A 151 15.62 3.59 -23.34
C ARG A 151 15.78 4.99 -23.91
N LEU A 152 15.39 6.04 -23.18
CA LEU A 152 15.55 7.42 -23.62
C LEU A 152 17.02 7.78 -23.91
N VAL A 153 17.95 7.37 -23.05
CA VAL A 153 19.39 7.59 -23.28
C VAL A 153 19.86 6.88 -24.55
N THR A 154 19.45 5.63 -24.76
CA THR A 154 19.81 4.86 -25.95
C THR A 154 19.25 5.50 -27.22
N ASP A 155 17.97 5.91 -27.19
CA ASP A 155 17.28 6.55 -28.32
C ASP A 155 17.95 7.90 -28.64
N ALA A 156 18.32 8.70 -27.62
CA ALA A 156 19.08 9.94 -27.81
C ALA A 156 20.44 9.71 -28.45
N GLN A 157 21.18 8.70 -27.98
CA GLN A 157 22.50 8.35 -28.55
C GLN A 157 22.40 7.90 -30.01
N ASN A 158 21.39 7.11 -30.34
CA ASN A 158 21.14 6.67 -31.71
C ASN A 158 20.79 7.86 -32.60
N LEU A 159 19.90 8.74 -32.16
CA LEU A 159 19.52 9.95 -32.91
C LEU A 159 20.70 10.85 -33.17
N VAL A 160 21.59 11.04 -32.18
CA VAL A 160 22.82 11.81 -32.37
C VAL A 160 23.75 11.12 -33.40
N ARG A 161 23.93 9.79 -33.32
CA ARG A 161 24.78 9.05 -34.30
C ARG A 161 24.25 9.12 -35.71
N GLU A 162 22.93 9.11 -35.91
CA GLU A 162 22.31 9.17 -37.22
C GLU A 162 22.35 10.57 -37.83
N ARG A 163 22.25 11.61 -36.96
CA ARG A 163 22.06 12.99 -37.42
C ARG A 163 23.20 13.96 -37.06
N TYR A 164 24.38 13.47 -36.58
CA TYR A 164 25.47 14.33 -36.11
C TYR A 164 26.02 15.29 -37.19
N MET A 165 25.79 15.01 -38.49
CA MET A 165 26.20 15.86 -39.60
C MET A 165 25.17 16.96 -39.92
N GLU A 166 23.97 16.94 -39.33
CA GLU A 166 22.96 17.92 -39.61
C GLU A 166 23.21 19.21 -38.81
N PRO A 167 23.23 20.39 -39.48
CA PRO A 167 23.55 21.66 -38.80
C PRO A 167 22.49 22.11 -37.78
N ASP A 168 21.27 21.58 -37.90
CA ASP A 168 20.13 21.90 -37.04
C ASP A 168 19.95 20.92 -35.86
N LEU A 169 20.87 19.96 -35.72
CA LEU A 169 20.84 19.07 -34.55
C LEU A 169 21.20 19.86 -33.30
N SER A 170 20.23 20.00 -32.41
CA SER A 170 20.30 20.71 -31.15
C SER A 170 19.67 19.90 -30.01
N LEU A 171 19.92 20.30 -28.78
CA LEU A 171 19.24 19.70 -27.62
C LEU A 171 17.70 19.79 -27.77
N ASP A 172 17.19 20.93 -28.22
CA ASP A 172 15.78 21.15 -28.44
C ASP A 172 15.20 20.19 -29.48
N THR A 173 15.94 19.95 -30.56
CA THR A 173 15.55 18.99 -31.61
C THR A 173 15.49 17.58 -31.04
N ILE A 174 16.50 17.16 -30.27
CA ILE A 174 16.56 15.85 -29.64
C ILE A 174 15.38 15.68 -28.66
N CYS A 175 15.16 16.63 -27.77
CA CYS A 175 14.06 16.59 -26.79
C CYS A 175 12.69 16.53 -27.49
N SER A 176 12.49 17.30 -28.57
CA SER A 176 11.26 17.30 -29.35
C SER A 176 11.00 15.93 -30.00
N VAL A 177 12.01 15.30 -30.61
CA VAL A 177 11.88 13.97 -31.24
C VAL A 177 11.60 12.89 -30.21
N LEU A 178 12.21 12.97 -29.04
CA LEU A 178 12.03 12.00 -27.94
C LEU A 178 10.77 12.27 -27.10
N GLY A 179 10.06 13.38 -27.34
CA GLY A 179 8.87 13.75 -26.58
C GLY A 179 9.11 14.09 -25.12
N VAL A 180 10.31 14.61 -24.81
CA VAL A 180 10.70 15.03 -23.44
C VAL A 180 10.94 16.53 -23.38
N SER A 181 10.84 17.11 -22.17
CA SER A 181 11.15 18.52 -21.97
C SER A 181 12.68 18.73 -21.82
N ASN A 182 13.17 19.94 -22.13
CA ASN A 182 14.59 20.31 -21.96
C ASN A 182 15.07 20.27 -20.50
N SER A 183 14.16 20.15 -19.55
CA SER A 183 14.44 20.08 -18.10
C SER A 183 14.47 18.64 -17.56
N TYR A 184 14.37 17.65 -18.44
CA TYR A 184 14.33 16.24 -18.08
C TYR A 184 15.72 15.65 -17.77
#